data_d691fea3d23b5306b54388024ffdcc1d
#
_entry.id   d691fea3d23b5306b54388024ffdcc1d
#
_cell.length_a   1.000
_cell.length_b   1.000
_cell.length_c   1.000
_cell.angle_alpha   90.00
_cell.angle_beta   90.00
_cell.angle_gamma   90.00
#
_symmetry.space_group_name_H-M   'P 1'
#
loop_
_entity.id
_entity.type
_entity.pdbx_description
1 polymer ?
#
loop_
_entity_poly.entity_id
_entity_poly.type
_entity_poly.pdbx_seq_one_letter_code
_entity_poly.pdbx_strand_id
1 'polypeptide(L)'
;MNVFETIIFYLVFIVFPLTLWLLYQAYSKTMNKEKSNIFLDFALFSSMYLIVKFGIDPTTKLSILLFNVPLLIAYYKERHFSIIVLSILIINYYHYYLDFNLIILIIEYFIYYLLYLFIKIKRIRIETFVNIFVLIKLGFLVIKFIMSPNFISKIDCNNLEIIVIFVMFYLISHFVIYLFKTAEDILELHLKFCEIEHQKDITNSLFQITHEIKNPIAVCKGYLDMFDVNNVEHSKKYIPILKSEIDRLLLLLQDFLSINRINIDKDIIDINLLLEEMMKRFFPIFRSKNIKANFSIDEDEFYILADYNRLEQVLINLIKNSMEAIPKDRNGIISVYMKKGINNIKIYIKDNGDGISKENLEKLKSPFFTTKTRGTGLGVYLCNEIIEAHGGNIRYFSKENKGTKVVITLPYKKKNIKNFS
;
A
#
# COMPACT_ATOMS: atom_id res chain seq x y z
N MET A 1 19.66 35.42 16.95
CA MET A 1 18.40 34.66 16.83
C MET A 1 17.74 34.54 18.18
N ASN A 2 16.45 34.82 18.30
CA ASN A 2 15.72 34.70 19.58
C ASN A 2 15.64 33.22 19.99
N VAL A 3 15.64 32.95 21.30
CA VAL A 3 15.51 31.59 21.85
C VAL A 3 14.33 30.82 21.22
N PHE A 4 13.27 31.54 20.96
CA PHE A 4 12.06 30.96 20.33
C PHE A 4 12.30 30.50 18.86
N GLU A 5 13.00 31.27 18.06
CA GLU A 5 13.38 30.90 16.68
C GLU A 5 14.27 29.66 16.67
N THR A 6 15.22 29.60 17.62
CA THR A 6 16.12 28.46 17.78
C THR A 6 15.32 27.16 18.08
N ILE A 7 14.34 27.24 18.97
CA ILE A 7 13.48 26.09 19.34
C ILE A 7 12.70 25.60 18.12
N ILE A 8 12.09 26.50 17.35
CA ILE A 8 11.34 26.14 16.13
C ILE A 8 12.25 25.44 15.13
N PHE A 9 13.46 25.95 14.90
CA PHE A 9 14.42 25.31 13.98
C PHE A 9 14.74 23.88 14.38
N TYR A 10 15.03 23.65 15.64
CA TYR A 10 15.33 22.29 16.14
C TYR A 10 14.12 21.38 16.07
N LEU A 11 12.91 21.86 16.37
CA LEU A 11 11.69 21.08 16.21
C LEU A 11 11.48 20.67 14.75
N VAL A 12 11.70 21.57 13.80
CA VAL A 12 11.61 21.25 12.37
C VAL A 12 12.62 20.17 11.99
N PHE A 13 13.88 20.24 12.45
CA PHE A 13 14.90 19.24 12.14
C PHE A 13 14.59 17.85 12.76
N ILE A 14 13.90 17.83 13.90
CA ILE A 14 13.46 16.58 14.52
C ILE A 14 12.23 16.02 13.81
N VAL A 15 11.23 16.85 13.59
CA VAL A 15 9.91 16.40 13.12
C VAL A 15 9.90 16.10 11.62
N PHE A 16 10.60 16.87 10.79
CA PHE A 16 10.57 16.74 9.33
C PHE A 16 10.99 15.34 8.82
N PRO A 17 12.12 14.74 9.21
CA PRO A 17 12.46 13.38 8.76
C PRO A 17 11.46 12.33 9.24
N LEU A 18 10.87 12.53 10.41
CA LEU A 18 9.88 11.63 10.99
C LEU A 18 8.53 11.71 10.25
N THR A 19 8.13 12.90 9.80
CA THR A 19 6.92 13.04 8.96
C THR A 19 7.10 12.35 7.61
N LEU A 20 8.29 12.38 7.02
CA LEU A 20 8.58 11.63 5.80
C LEU A 20 8.44 10.11 6.01
N TRP A 21 8.90 9.60 7.15
CA TRP A 21 8.70 8.20 7.50
C TRP A 21 7.22 7.85 7.71
N LEU A 22 6.44 8.68 8.39
CA LEU A 22 4.99 8.49 8.57
C LEU A 22 4.26 8.51 7.23
N LEU A 23 4.60 9.44 6.33
CA LEU A 23 4.06 9.49 4.98
C LEU A 23 4.41 8.24 4.17
N TYR A 24 5.64 7.73 4.30
CA TYR A 24 6.02 6.47 3.68
C TYR A 24 5.17 5.30 4.19
N GLN A 25 4.92 5.22 5.51
CA GLN A 25 4.02 4.21 6.08
C GLN A 25 2.60 4.33 5.55
N ALA A 26 2.06 5.54 5.49
CA ALA A 26 0.69 5.79 5.00
C ALA A 26 0.52 5.41 3.53
N TYR A 27 1.55 5.65 2.70
CA TYR A 27 1.50 5.39 1.26
C TYR A 27 1.82 3.93 0.88
N SER A 28 2.56 3.20 1.71
CA SER A 28 2.95 1.81 1.47
C SER A 28 1.78 0.87 1.79
N LYS A 29 0.98 0.51 0.78
CA LYS A 29 -0.13 -0.47 0.91
C LYS A 29 0.32 -1.87 1.38
N THR A 30 1.59 -2.21 1.17
CA THR A 30 2.19 -3.49 1.60
C THR A 30 3.28 -3.21 2.62
N MET A 31 2.90 -3.20 3.89
CA MET A 31 3.86 -2.98 4.99
C MET A 31 4.84 -4.15 5.12
N ASN A 32 5.95 -4.09 4.40
CA ASN A 32 7.12 -4.87 4.79
C ASN A 32 7.74 -4.19 6.03
N LYS A 33 7.49 -4.77 7.21
CA LYS A 33 7.93 -4.25 8.51
C LYS A 33 9.44 -3.96 8.55
N GLU A 34 10.25 -4.76 7.86
CA GLU A 34 11.70 -4.55 7.77
C GLU A 34 12.07 -3.28 7.02
N LYS A 35 11.42 -3.01 5.88
CA LYS A 35 11.68 -1.79 5.08
C LYS A 35 11.26 -0.53 5.84
N SER A 36 10.12 -0.57 6.53
CA SER A 36 9.66 0.53 7.37
C SER A 36 10.64 0.83 8.50
N ASN A 37 11.20 -0.20 9.11
CA ASN A 37 12.19 -0.07 10.16
C ASN A 37 13.49 0.58 9.69
N ILE A 38 14.01 0.20 8.52
CA ILE A 38 15.21 0.81 7.91
C ILE A 38 14.96 2.30 7.60
N PHE A 39 13.76 2.63 7.10
CA PHE A 39 13.39 4.01 6.81
C PHE A 39 13.33 4.88 8.08
N LEU A 40 12.83 4.31 9.19
CA LEU A 40 12.85 4.97 10.50
C LEU A 40 14.27 5.24 10.99
N ASP A 41 15.17 4.25 10.87
CA ASP A 41 16.57 4.42 11.24
C ASP A 41 17.22 5.58 10.45
N PHE A 42 16.97 5.66 9.14
CA PHE A 42 17.43 6.78 8.32
C PHE A 42 16.81 8.12 8.75
N ALA A 43 15.54 8.16 9.11
CA ALA A 43 14.89 9.37 9.59
C ALA A 43 15.51 9.87 10.90
N LEU A 44 15.82 8.96 11.84
CA LEU A 44 16.46 9.29 13.10
C LEU A 44 17.90 9.81 12.92
N PHE A 45 18.67 9.15 12.02
CA PHE A 45 20.04 9.60 11.70
C PHE A 45 20.06 10.93 10.96
N SER A 46 19.12 11.16 10.03
CA SER A 46 18.97 12.44 9.34
C SER A 46 18.61 13.56 10.31
N SER A 47 17.69 13.31 11.23
CA SER A 47 17.32 14.26 12.28
C SER A 47 18.53 14.68 13.10
N MET A 48 19.30 13.68 13.59
CA MET A 48 20.54 13.96 14.32
C MET A 48 21.55 14.73 13.49
N TYR A 49 21.77 14.35 12.22
CA TYR A 49 22.67 15.04 11.30
C TYR A 49 22.27 16.51 11.08
N LEU A 50 20.97 16.76 10.86
CA LEU A 50 20.47 18.13 10.68
C LEU A 50 20.70 19.01 11.91
N ILE A 51 20.49 18.46 13.12
CA ILE A 51 20.75 19.16 14.37
C ILE A 51 22.23 19.48 14.51
N VAL A 52 23.13 18.55 14.18
CA VAL A 52 24.58 18.74 14.27
C VAL A 52 25.09 19.76 13.25
N LYS A 53 24.63 19.68 12.01
CA LYS A 53 25.17 20.48 10.90
C LYS A 53 24.61 21.90 10.85
N PHE A 54 23.33 22.05 11.15
CA PHE A 54 22.62 23.34 11.00
C PHE A 54 22.21 23.94 12.35
N GLY A 55 22.46 23.23 13.45
CA GLY A 55 22.33 23.78 14.79
C GLY A 55 23.26 24.98 14.92
N ILE A 56 22.66 26.13 15.12
CA ILE A 56 23.37 27.40 15.22
C ILE A 56 24.22 27.35 16.47
N ASP A 57 25.50 27.57 16.31
CA ASP A 57 26.55 27.61 17.32
C ASP A 57 26.49 26.53 18.44
N PRO A 58 27.55 25.75 18.62
CA PRO A 58 27.66 24.80 19.75
C PRO A 58 27.42 25.44 21.13
N THR A 59 27.48 26.76 21.17
CA THR A 59 27.27 27.58 22.37
C THR A 59 25.82 27.91 22.67
N THR A 60 24.86 27.60 21.74
CA THR A 60 23.44 27.73 22.06
C THR A 60 23.03 26.61 22.98
N LYS A 61 22.84 26.98 24.21
CA LYS A 61 22.64 26.22 25.45
C LYS A 61 21.59 25.12 25.39
N LEU A 62 20.54 25.30 24.56
CA LEU A 62 19.43 24.38 24.40
C LEU A 62 19.75 23.24 23.40
N SER A 63 20.56 23.50 22.37
CA SER A 63 20.93 22.53 21.34
C SER A 63 21.54 21.25 21.92
N ILE A 64 22.36 21.41 22.96
CA ILE A 64 23.07 20.31 23.62
C ILE A 64 22.11 19.23 24.14
N LEU A 65 20.95 19.61 24.68
CA LEU A 65 19.98 18.66 25.21
C LEU A 65 19.11 18.03 24.11
N LEU A 66 18.79 18.80 23.06
CA LEU A 66 17.89 18.36 21.98
C LEU A 66 18.44 17.23 21.12
N PHE A 67 19.77 16.99 21.12
CA PHE A 67 20.39 15.81 20.51
C PHE A 67 19.84 14.49 21.07
N ASN A 68 19.29 14.50 22.29
CA ASN A 68 18.73 13.29 22.90
C ASN A 68 17.30 12.99 22.45
N VAL A 69 16.61 13.90 21.75
CA VAL A 69 15.22 13.67 21.32
C VAL A 69 15.12 12.56 20.27
N PRO A 70 15.95 12.50 19.20
CA PRO A 70 15.98 11.36 18.29
C PRO A 70 16.29 10.03 19.00
N LEU A 71 17.16 10.05 20.01
CA LEU A 71 17.47 8.90 20.83
C LEU A 71 16.27 8.43 21.66
N LEU A 72 15.49 9.34 22.24
CA LEU A 72 14.25 9.01 22.96
C LEU A 72 13.21 8.34 22.04
N ILE A 73 13.11 8.79 20.79
CA ILE A 73 12.24 8.15 19.79
C ILE A 73 12.76 6.76 19.41
N ALA A 74 14.08 6.56 19.32
CA ALA A 74 14.67 5.25 19.08
C ALA A 74 14.35 4.28 20.23
N TYR A 75 14.37 4.72 21.49
CA TYR A 75 13.92 3.95 22.65
C TYR A 75 12.42 3.65 22.59
N TYR A 76 11.60 4.64 22.26
CA TYR A 76 10.15 4.49 22.09
C TYR A 76 9.81 3.39 21.06
N LYS A 77 10.55 3.35 19.95
CA LYS A 77 10.37 2.40 18.85
C LYS A 77 11.14 1.10 18.99
N GLU A 78 11.80 0.90 20.12
CA GLU A 78 12.59 -0.32 20.41
C GLU A 78 13.68 -0.62 19.35
N ARG A 79 14.27 0.43 18.75
CA ARG A 79 15.28 0.30 17.69
C ARG A 79 16.68 0.16 18.26
N HIS A 80 17.06 -1.04 18.70
CA HIS A 80 18.34 -1.30 19.37
C HIS A 80 19.56 -0.82 18.56
N PHE A 81 19.57 -1.02 17.24
CA PHE A 81 20.65 -0.54 16.36
C PHE A 81 20.77 0.98 16.42
N SER A 82 19.66 1.70 16.21
CA SER A 82 19.66 3.16 16.26
C SER A 82 20.00 3.70 17.64
N ILE A 83 19.56 3.05 18.72
CA ILE A 83 19.90 3.42 20.10
C ILE A 83 21.42 3.42 20.29
N ILE A 84 22.10 2.34 19.88
CA ILE A 84 23.54 2.21 20.02
C ILE A 84 24.27 3.26 19.15
N VAL A 85 23.92 3.37 17.88
CA VAL A 85 24.59 4.30 16.94
C VAL A 85 24.41 5.75 17.38
N LEU A 86 23.17 6.18 17.72
CA LEU A 86 22.89 7.54 18.19
C LEU A 86 23.62 7.82 19.50
N SER A 87 23.65 6.88 20.43
CA SER A 87 24.39 7.05 21.70
C SER A 87 25.88 7.29 21.46
N ILE A 88 26.51 6.52 20.57
CA ILE A 88 27.92 6.69 20.20
C ILE A 88 28.15 8.07 19.56
N LEU A 89 27.27 8.49 18.65
CA LEU A 89 27.38 9.81 17.99
C LEU A 89 27.27 10.95 19.02
N ILE A 90 26.33 10.86 19.95
CA ILE A 90 26.14 11.88 20.98
C ILE A 90 27.32 11.91 21.96
N ILE A 91 27.85 10.75 22.38
CA ILE A 91 29.03 10.65 23.24
C ILE A 91 30.23 11.32 22.58
N ASN A 92 30.51 10.98 21.29
CA ASN A 92 31.61 11.59 20.56
C ASN A 92 31.44 13.10 20.41
N TYR A 93 30.21 13.57 20.12
CA TYR A 93 29.94 15.01 20.01
C TYR A 93 30.22 15.74 21.33
N TYR A 94 29.72 15.22 22.46
CA TYR A 94 29.93 15.83 23.77
C TYR A 94 31.39 15.79 24.22
N HIS A 95 32.09 14.70 23.92
CA HIS A 95 33.51 14.60 24.25
C HIS A 95 34.36 15.60 23.44
N TYR A 96 34.15 15.65 22.11
CA TYR A 96 34.99 16.45 21.21
C TYR A 96 34.70 17.94 21.28
N TYR A 97 33.45 18.37 21.32
CA TYR A 97 33.07 19.77 21.27
C TYR A 97 32.92 20.43 22.66
N LEU A 98 32.57 19.66 23.69
CA LEU A 98 32.30 20.19 25.03
C LEU A 98 33.32 19.76 26.07
N ASP A 99 34.39 19.06 25.68
CA ASP A 99 35.46 18.55 26.57
C ASP A 99 34.95 17.75 27.75
N PHE A 100 33.79 17.04 27.61
CA PHE A 100 33.28 16.22 28.70
C PHE A 100 34.08 14.92 28.83
N ASN A 101 34.25 14.48 30.08
CA ASN A 101 34.95 13.22 30.38
C ASN A 101 34.25 12.03 29.72
N LEU A 102 34.98 11.29 28.88
CA LEU A 102 34.47 10.18 28.08
C LEU A 102 33.87 9.08 28.96
N ILE A 103 34.49 8.76 30.11
CA ILE A 103 34.04 7.71 31.00
C ILE A 103 32.65 8.05 31.57
N ILE A 104 32.45 9.30 31.99
CA ILE A 104 31.16 9.76 32.56
C ILE A 104 30.07 9.67 31.48
N LEU A 105 30.40 10.02 30.25
CA LEU A 105 29.45 9.92 29.12
C LEU A 105 29.04 8.46 28.82
N ILE A 106 30.02 7.55 28.80
CA ILE A 106 29.74 6.12 28.57
C ILE A 106 28.84 5.59 29.68
N ILE A 107 29.14 5.90 30.95
CA ILE A 107 28.32 5.48 32.10
C ILE A 107 26.90 6.02 32.00
N GLU A 108 26.72 7.29 31.62
CA GLU A 108 25.42 7.93 31.45
C GLU A 108 24.55 7.18 30.43
N TYR A 109 25.06 6.95 29.22
CA TYR A 109 24.29 6.30 28.13
C TYR A 109 24.10 4.80 28.39
N PHE A 110 25.01 4.17 29.10
CA PHE A 110 24.85 2.78 29.57
C PHE A 110 23.70 2.66 30.61
N ILE A 111 23.60 3.62 31.54
CA ILE A 111 22.50 3.69 32.50
C ILE A 111 21.15 3.88 31.78
N TYR A 112 21.08 4.73 30.75
CA TYR A 112 19.86 4.88 29.96
C TYR A 112 19.44 3.57 29.29
N TYR A 113 20.37 2.81 28.76
CA TYR A 113 20.09 1.52 28.15
C TYR A 113 19.62 0.48 29.18
N LEU A 114 20.23 0.41 30.32
CA LEU A 114 19.79 -0.47 31.41
C LEU A 114 18.39 -0.09 31.93
N LEU A 115 18.13 1.19 32.10
CA LEU A 115 16.81 1.70 32.49
C LEU A 115 15.73 1.30 31.47
N TYR A 116 16.04 1.46 30.20
CA TYR A 116 15.16 1.03 29.12
C TYR A 116 14.84 -0.47 29.18
N LEU A 117 15.86 -1.33 29.36
CA LEU A 117 15.67 -2.76 29.50
C LEU A 117 14.80 -3.11 30.71
N PHE A 118 15.04 -2.45 31.84
CA PHE A 118 14.25 -2.64 33.07
C PHE A 118 12.78 -2.27 32.88
N ILE A 119 12.50 -1.13 32.24
CA ILE A 119 11.15 -0.64 31.97
C ILE A 119 10.43 -1.57 30.98
N LYS A 120 11.15 -2.06 29.96
CA LYS A 120 10.63 -3.02 29.00
C LYS A 120 10.24 -4.35 29.68
N ILE A 121 11.09 -4.90 30.52
CA ILE A 121 10.79 -6.14 31.26
C ILE A 121 9.57 -5.97 32.18
N LYS A 122 9.48 -4.84 32.87
CA LYS A 122 8.36 -4.54 33.80
C LYS A 122 7.09 -4.07 33.07
N ARG A 123 7.11 -3.90 31.75
CA ARG A 123 5.99 -3.36 30.94
C ARG A 123 5.45 -2.01 31.44
N ILE A 124 6.35 -1.17 31.91
CA ILE A 124 6.01 0.18 32.42
C ILE A 124 5.77 1.10 31.20
N ARG A 125 4.93 2.11 31.37
CA ARG A 125 4.63 3.07 30.30
C ARG A 125 5.88 3.83 29.88
N ILE A 126 6.07 4.07 28.58
CA ILE A 126 7.22 4.77 28.02
C ILE A 126 7.33 6.23 28.54
N GLU A 127 6.21 6.85 28.89
CA GLU A 127 6.18 8.19 29.50
C GLU A 127 6.99 8.23 30.81
N THR A 128 6.92 7.16 31.58
CA THR A 128 7.73 6.99 32.82
C THR A 128 9.23 6.91 32.47
N PHE A 129 9.59 6.23 31.38
CA PHE A 129 10.97 6.21 30.91
C PHE A 129 11.48 7.62 30.58
N VAL A 130 10.68 8.42 29.85
CA VAL A 130 11.06 9.80 29.47
C VAL A 130 11.27 10.66 30.71
N ASN A 131 10.38 10.57 31.69
CA ASN A 131 10.53 11.30 32.97
C ASN A 131 11.82 10.95 33.68
N ILE A 132 12.10 9.65 33.85
CA ILE A 132 13.31 9.21 34.52
C ILE A 132 14.57 9.55 33.70
N PHE A 133 14.52 9.44 32.37
CA PHE A 133 15.60 9.82 31.48
C PHE A 133 15.97 11.29 31.66
N VAL A 134 14.98 12.20 31.66
CA VAL A 134 15.21 13.65 31.83
C VAL A 134 15.79 13.93 33.23
N LEU A 135 15.29 13.28 34.28
CA LEU A 135 15.82 13.43 35.66
C LEU A 135 17.28 12.97 35.76
N ILE A 136 17.62 11.82 35.20
CA ILE A 136 18.99 11.31 35.19
C ILE A 136 19.88 12.26 34.37
N LYS A 137 19.40 12.79 33.25
CA LYS A 137 20.12 13.78 32.41
C LYS A 137 20.46 15.03 33.22
N LEU A 138 19.52 15.51 34.03
CA LEU A 138 19.76 16.63 34.93
C LEU A 138 20.88 16.31 35.92
N GLY A 139 20.82 15.13 36.58
CA GLY A 139 21.83 14.70 37.54
C GLY A 139 23.24 14.61 36.92
N PHE A 140 23.37 14.00 35.76
CA PHE A 140 24.65 13.91 35.04
C PHE A 140 25.15 15.28 34.57
N LEU A 141 24.29 16.19 34.24
CA LEU A 141 24.69 17.55 33.85
C LEU A 141 25.26 18.30 35.06
N VAL A 142 24.66 18.18 36.21
CA VAL A 142 25.20 18.74 37.48
C VAL A 142 26.59 18.15 37.81
N ILE A 143 26.76 16.83 37.64
CA ILE A 143 28.07 16.18 37.85
C ILE A 143 29.11 16.72 36.87
N LYS A 144 28.78 16.86 35.60
CA LYS A 144 29.65 17.43 34.56
C LYS A 144 30.03 18.89 34.84
N PHE A 145 29.08 19.63 35.39
CA PHE A 145 29.26 21.00 35.79
C PHE A 145 30.32 21.13 36.93
N ILE A 146 30.26 20.24 37.91
CA ILE A 146 31.21 20.21 39.00
C ILE A 146 32.60 19.76 38.54
N MET A 147 32.68 18.74 37.64
CA MET A 147 33.94 18.15 37.22
C MET A 147 34.65 18.90 36.07
N SER A 148 33.99 19.84 35.42
CA SER A 148 34.54 20.62 34.28
C SER A 148 34.32 22.13 34.53
N PRO A 149 35.04 22.76 35.44
CA PRO A 149 34.85 24.21 35.75
C PRO A 149 35.01 25.13 34.53
N ASN A 150 35.84 24.74 33.57
CA ASN A 150 36.06 25.49 32.31
C ASN A 150 34.82 25.49 31.39
N PHE A 151 33.87 24.61 31.61
CA PHE A 151 32.62 24.56 30.87
C PHE A 151 31.69 25.72 31.27
N ILE A 152 31.71 26.13 32.54
CA ILE A 152 30.91 27.26 33.03
C ILE A 152 31.31 28.55 32.34
N SER A 153 32.62 28.79 32.21
CA SER A 153 33.13 29.99 31.54
C SER A 153 32.85 30.03 30.04
N LYS A 154 32.68 28.88 29.40
CA LYS A 154 32.33 28.77 27.98
C LYS A 154 30.83 29.01 27.69
N ILE A 155 29.93 28.74 28.65
CA ILE A 155 28.46 28.78 28.44
C ILE A 155 27.81 30.06 28.95
N ASP A 156 28.49 30.97 29.58
CA ASP A 156 28.00 32.29 30.08
C ASP A 156 26.48 32.28 30.42
N CYS A 157 26.08 31.39 31.39
CA CYS A 157 24.69 31.15 31.74
C CYS A 157 24.40 31.57 33.19
N ASN A 158 23.32 32.30 33.37
CA ASN A 158 22.70 32.51 34.64
C ASN A 158 21.95 31.26 35.13
N ASN A 159 21.90 31.01 36.45
CA ASN A 159 21.19 29.87 37.02
C ASN A 159 19.73 29.78 36.56
N LEU A 160 19.04 30.89 36.31
CA LEU A 160 17.69 30.96 35.83
C LEU A 160 17.58 30.39 34.38
N GLU A 161 18.54 30.71 33.50
CA GLU A 161 18.58 30.21 32.13
C GLU A 161 18.77 28.71 32.08
N ILE A 162 19.57 28.14 32.95
CA ILE A 162 19.75 26.67 33.05
C ILE A 162 18.44 25.98 33.38
N ILE A 163 17.68 26.51 34.36
CA ILE A 163 16.37 26.00 34.73
C ILE A 163 15.39 26.05 33.54
N VAL A 164 15.33 27.20 32.83
CA VAL A 164 14.49 27.39 31.66
C VAL A 164 14.84 26.38 30.54
N ILE A 165 16.11 26.15 30.27
CA ILE A 165 16.59 25.17 29.28
C ILE A 165 16.11 23.76 29.61
N PHE A 166 16.17 23.36 30.88
CA PHE A 166 15.70 22.04 31.32
C PHE A 166 14.19 21.88 31.19
N VAL A 167 13.45 22.90 31.63
CA VAL A 167 11.98 22.90 31.49
C VAL A 167 11.60 22.80 30.01
N MET A 168 12.27 23.54 29.14
CA MET A 168 12.04 23.48 27.71
C MET A 168 12.39 22.12 27.11
N PHE A 169 13.52 21.53 27.50
CA PHE A 169 13.88 20.18 27.06
C PHE A 169 12.85 19.13 27.49
N TYR A 170 12.37 19.20 28.74
CA TYR A 170 11.31 18.34 29.25
C TYR A 170 10.04 18.49 28.41
N LEU A 171 9.56 19.72 28.21
CA LEU A 171 8.36 19.99 27.43
C LEU A 171 8.49 19.53 25.96
N ILE A 172 9.62 19.81 25.31
CA ILE A 172 9.86 19.41 23.91
C ILE A 172 9.92 17.88 23.80
N SER A 173 10.59 17.20 24.72
CA SER A 173 10.68 15.74 24.70
C SER A 173 9.31 15.07 24.80
N HIS A 174 8.47 15.56 25.71
CA HIS A 174 7.10 15.07 25.85
C HIS A 174 6.23 15.44 24.66
N PHE A 175 6.34 16.66 24.16
CA PHE A 175 5.58 17.12 23.02
C PHE A 175 5.89 16.31 21.74
N VAL A 176 7.17 16.06 21.46
CA VAL A 176 7.57 15.27 20.28
C VAL A 176 7.08 13.83 20.38
N ILE A 177 7.22 13.19 21.54
CA ILE A 177 6.73 11.82 21.74
C ILE A 177 5.21 11.76 21.66
N TYR A 178 4.51 12.75 22.21
CA TYR A 178 3.05 12.87 22.09
C TYR A 178 2.61 13.00 20.64
N LEU A 179 3.23 13.92 19.88
CA LEU A 179 2.94 14.09 18.46
C LEU A 179 3.17 12.80 17.66
N PHE A 180 4.28 12.12 17.95
CA PHE A 180 4.63 10.90 17.25
C PHE A 180 3.64 9.77 17.54
N LYS A 181 3.25 9.59 18.80
CA LYS A 181 2.25 8.63 19.24
C LYS A 181 0.88 8.91 18.59
N THR A 182 0.44 10.17 18.67
CA THR A 182 -0.86 10.58 18.08
C THR A 182 -0.89 10.36 16.57
N ALA A 183 0.21 10.66 15.87
CA ALA A 183 0.31 10.43 14.43
C ALA A 183 0.23 8.93 14.08
N GLU A 184 0.81 8.05 14.89
CA GLU A 184 0.69 6.61 14.72
C GLU A 184 -0.72 6.09 15.00
N ASP A 185 -1.34 6.56 16.07
CA ASP A 185 -2.71 6.20 16.43
C ASP A 185 -3.69 6.59 15.30
N ILE A 186 -3.51 7.79 14.72
CA ILE A 186 -4.29 8.25 13.55
C ILE A 186 -4.05 7.36 12.34
N LEU A 187 -2.80 7.00 12.07
CA LEU A 187 -2.45 6.14 10.95
C LEU A 187 -3.06 4.73 11.10
N GLU A 188 -2.97 4.15 12.29
CA GLU A 188 -3.58 2.84 12.60
C GLU A 188 -5.11 2.89 12.46
N LEU A 189 -5.73 3.97 12.95
CA LEU A 189 -7.17 4.18 12.80
C LEU A 189 -7.57 4.29 11.33
N HIS A 190 -6.80 5.01 10.53
CA HIS A 190 -7.06 5.15 9.09
C HIS A 190 -6.96 3.79 8.35
N LEU A 191 -5.94 2.98 8.67
CA LEU A 191 -5.79 1.64 8.10
C LEU A 191 -6.97 0.72 8.47
N LYS A 192 -7.40 0.75 9.75
CA LYS A 192 -8.59 0.00 10.19
C LYS A 192 -9.87 0.48 9.50
N PHE A 193 -10.00 1.78 9.26
CA PHE A 193 -11.16 2.33 8.55
C PHE A 193 -11.21 1.83 7.11
N CYS A 194 -10.09 1.84 6.39
CA CYS A 194 -10.00 1.30 5.04
C CYS A 194 -10.35 -0.21 4.99
N GLU A 195 -9.94 -0.97 6.00
CA GLU A 195 -10.28 -2.39 6.11
C GLU A 195 -11.79 -2.62 6.32
N ILE A 196 -12.41 -1.83 7.20
CA ILE A 196 -13.87 -1.87 7.45
C ILE A 196 -14.64 -1.49 6.19
N GLU A 197 -14.19 -0.46 5.46
CA GLU A 197 -14.81 -0.04 4.21
C GLU A 197 -14.77 -1.17 3.16
N HIS A 198 -13.63 -1.83 3.03
CA HIS A 198 -13.49 -3.00 2.15
C HIS A 198 -14.41 -4.17 2.56
N GLN A 199 -14.52 -4.46 3.87
CA GLN A 199 -15.44 -5.48 4.38
C GLN A 199 -16.90 -5.13 4.12
N LYS A 200 -17.26 -3.84 4.21
CA LYS A 200 -18.61 -3.36 3.89
C LYS A 200 -18.94 -3.57 2.41
N ASP A 201 -18.00 -3.34 1.52
CA ASP A 201 -18.17 -3.56 0.08
C ASP A 201 -18.38 -5.04 -0.24
N ILE A 202 -17.64 -5.93 0.42
CA ILE A 202 -17.85 -7.39 0.33
C ILE A 202 -19.25 -7.76 0.83
N THR A 203 -19.69 -7.22 1.97
CA THR A 203 -21.00 -7.51 2.55
C THR A 203 -22.14 -7.04 1.64
N ASN A 204 -22.01 -5.83 1.06
CA ASN A 204 -22.97 -5.32 0.08
C ASN A 204 -23.01 -6.21 -1.16
N SER A 205 -21.87 -6.72 -1.60
CA SER A 205 -21.76 -7.65 -2.71
C SER A 205 -22.47 -8.98 -2.40
N LEU A 206 -22.34 -9.50 -1.17
CA LEU A 206 -23.06 -10.70 -0.71
C LEU A 206 -24.58 -10.52 -0.74
N PHE A 207 -25.06 -9.35 -0.34
CA PHE A 207 -26.50 -9.06 -0.37
C PHE A 207 -27.02 -9.01 -1.81
N GLN A 208 -26.28 -8.39 -2.72
CA GLN A 208 -26.65 -8.34 -4.15
C GLN A 208 -26.66 -9.74 -4.77
N ILE A 209 -25.67 -10.59 -4.47
CA ILE A 209 -25.64 -12.00 -4.93
C ILE A 209 -26.86 -12.76 -4.48
N THR A 210 -27.25 -12.62 -3.23
CA THR A 210 -28.43 -13.31 -2.70
C THR A 210 -29.69 -12.97 -3.53
N HIS A 211 -29.83 -11.69 -3.94
CA HIS A 211 -30.90 -11.27 -4.83
C HIS A 211 -30.76 -11.85 -6.26
N GLU A 212 -29.55 -11.84 -6.82
CA GLU A 212 -29.27 -12.36 -8.16
C GLU A 212 -29.44 -13.89 -8.24
N ILE A 213 -29.17 -14.64 -7.16
CA ILE A 213 -29.42 -16.07 -7.05
C ILE A 213 -30.94 -16.36 -6.90
N LYS A 214 -31.65 -15.56 -6.12
CA LYS A 214 -33.09 -15.73 -5.88
C LYS A 214 -33.90 -15.63 -7.18
N ASN A 215 -33.51 -14.75 -8.11
CA ASN A 215 -34.25 -14.51 -9.34
C ASN A 215 -34.31 -15.73 -10.26
N PRO A 216 -33.20 -16.37 -10.70
CA PRO A 216 -33.27 -17.58 -11.54
C PRO A 216 -33.91 -18.76 -10.81
N ILE A 217 -33.73 -18.87 -9.48
CA ILE A 217 -34.42 -19.91 -8.69
C ILE A 217 -35.95 -19.71 -8.75
N ALA A 218 -36.43 -18.48 -8.61
CA ALA A 218 -37.84 -18.16 -8.71
C ALA A 218 -38.40 -18.47 -10.10
N VAL A 219 -37.63 -18.15 -11.16
CA VAL A 219 -38.00 -18.49 -12.55
C VAL A 219 -38.07 -20.02 -12.73
N CYS A 220 -37.04 -20.76 -12.27
CA CYS A 220 -37.04 -22.22 -12.31
C CYS A 220 -38.26 -22.82 -11.58
N LYS A 221 -38.54 -22.31 -10.36
CA LYS A 221 -39.70 -22.76 -9.60
C LYS A 221 -41.00 -22.48 -10.34
N GLY A 222 -41.18 -21.28 -10.90
CA GLY A 222 -42.38 -20.92 -11.64
C GLY A 222 -42.64 -21.85 -12.85
N TYR A 223 -41.59 -22.19 -13.61
CA TYR A 223 -41.74 -23.14 -14.73
C TYR A 223 -41.96 -24.55 -14.28
N LEU A 224 -41.39 -24.99 -13.15
CA LEU A 224 -41.66 -26.30 -12.56
C LEU A 224 -43.10 -26.40 -12.04
N ASP A 225 -43.62 -25.37 -11.41
CA ASP A 225 -45.00 -25.32 -10.91
C ASP A 225 -46.05 -25.38 -12.05
N MET A 226 -45.67 -24.86 -13.25
CA MET A 226 -46.52 -24.93 -14.46
C MET A 226 -46.32 -26.19 -15.31
N PHE A 227 -45.37 -27.07 -14.90
CA PHE A 227 -44.96 -28.20 -15.72
C PHE A 227 -45.99 -29.35 -15.62
N ASP A 228 -46.58 -29.71 -16.75
CA ASP A 228 -47.43 -30.91 -16.88
C ASP A 228 -46.68 -32.02 -17.61
N VAL A 229 -46.48 -33.15 -16.93
CA VAL A 229 -45.73 -34.32 -17.45
C VAL A 229 -46.40 -34.93 -18.67
N ASN A 230 -47.73 -34.80 -18.77
CA ASN A 230 -48.51 -35.33 -19.89
C ASN A 230 -48.47 -34.44 -21.14
N ASN A 231 -47.95 -33.21 -21.01
CA ASN A 231 -47.88 -32.28 -22.12
C ASN A 231 -46.44 -32.21 -22.68
N VAL A 232 -46.25 -32.89 -23.84
CA VAL A 232 -44.94 -32.93 -24.51
C VAL A 232 -44.42 -31.54 -24.92
N GLU A 233 -45.31 -30.60 -25.16
CA GLU A 233 -44.93 -29.21 -25.49
C GLU A 233 -44.29 -28.50 -24.31
N HIS A 234 -44.73 -28.77 -23.07
CA HIS A 234 -44.12 -28.22 -21.87
C HIS A 234 -42.64 -28.66 -21.74
N SER A 235 -42.36 -29.94 -22.01
CA SER A 235 -40.98 -30.45 -21.98
C SER A 235 -40.09 -29.73 -23.00
N LYS A 236 -40.56 -29.56 -24.23
CA LYS A 236 -39.80 -28.88 -25.28
C LYS A 236 -39.57 -27.38 -24.99
N LYS A 237 -40.51 -26.72 -24.35
CA LYS A 237 -40.49 -25.28 -24.06
C LYS A 237 -39.77 -24.95 -22.75
N TYR A 238 -40.07 -25.68 -21.65
CA TYR A 238 -39.63 -25.30 -20.32
C TYR A 238 -38.25 -25.90 -19.97
N ILE A 239 -37.90 -27.11 -20.42
CA ILE A 239 -36.58 -27.71 -20.13
C ILE A 239 -35.41 -26.83 -20.63
N PRO A 240 -35.40 -26.28 -21.84
CA PRO A 240 -34.34 -25.37 -22.28
C PRO A 240 -34.21 -24.10 -21.43
N ILE A 241 -35.36 -23.58 -20.95
CA ILE A 241 -35.36 -22.38 -20.08
C ILE A 241 -34.77 -22.73 -18.72
N LEU A 242 -35.23 -23.84 -18.10
CA LEU A 242 -34.69 -24.30 -16.82
C LEU A 242 -33.18 -24.55 -16.90
N LYS A 243 -32.73 -25.24 -17.95
CA LYS A 243 -31.29 -25.44 -18.19
C LYS A 243 -30.51 -24.15 -18.28
N SER A 244 -31.01 -23.17 -19.05
CA SER A 244 -30.41 -21.86 -19.22
C SER A 244 -30.29 -21.09 -17.89
N GLU A 245 -31.32 -21.18 -17.02
CA GLU A 245 -31.27 -20.47 -15.73
C GLU A 245 -30.36 -21.18 -14.72
N ILE A 246 -30.27 -22.52 -14.76
CA ILE A 246 -29.31 -23.28 -13.95
C ILE A 246 -27.88 -22.98 -14.39
N ASP A 247 -27.60 -22.96 -15.70
CA ASP A 247 -26.27 -22.60 -16.23
C ASP A 247 -25.87 -21.17 -15.82
N ARG A 248 -26.83 -20.23 -15.81
CA ARG A 248 -26.63 -18.87 -15.32
C ARG A 248 -26.28 -18.83 -13.82
N LEU A 249 -26.98 -19.62 -12.99
CA LEU A 249 -26.71 -19.76 -11.57
C LEU A 249 -25.30 -20.31 -11.30
N LEU A 250 -24.90 -21.34 -12.02
CA LEU A 250 -23.58 -21.93 -11.89
C LEU A 250 -22.49 -20.93 -12.24
N LEU A 251 -22.69 -20.12 -13.30
CA LEU A 251 -21.76 -19.07 -13.69
C LEU A 251 -21.62 -17.98 -12.58
N LEU A 252 -22.76 -17.51 -12.02
CA LEU A 252 -22.77 -16.56 -10.92
C LEU A 252 -22.02 -17.09 -9.70
N LEU A 253 -22.22 -18.34 -9.32
CA LEU A 253 -21.52 -18.97 -8.21
C LEU A 253 -20.01 -19.11 -8.47
N GLN A 254 -19.62 -19.50 -9.69
CA GLN A 254 -18.20 -19.60 -10.06
C GLN A 254 -17.50 -18.24 -10.03
N ASP A 255 -18.14 -17.21 -10.59
CA ASP A 255 -17.61 -15.83 -10.56
C ASP A 255 -17.43 -15.35 -9.12
N PHE A 256 -18.44 -15.58 -8.26
CA PHE A 256 -18.38 -15.21 -6.85
C PHE A 256 -17.29 -15.94 -6.06
N LEU A 257 -17.16 -17.25 -6.23
CA LEU A 257 -16.11 -18.03 -5.57
C LEU A 257 -14.71 -17.58 -6.04
N SER A 258 -14.60 -17.14 -7.29
CA SER A 258 -13.35 -16.61 -7.85
C SER A 258 -12.93 -15.30 -7.21
N ILE A 259 -13.88 -14.42 -6.84
CA ILE A 259 -13.61 -13.15 -6.15
C ILE A 259 -13.13 -13.41 -4.72
N ASN A 260 -13.80 -14.29 -3.97
CA ASN A 260 -13.46 -14.57 -2.57
C ASN A 260 -12.13 -15.33 -2.38
N ARG A 261 -11.56 -15.89 -3.45
CA ARG A 261 -10.33 -16.67 -3.44
C ARG A 261 -9.30 -16.12 -4.42
N ILE A 262 -9.09 -14.80 -4.45
CA ILE A 262 -8.00 -14.23 -5.24
C ILE A 262 -6.66 -14.48 -4.50
N ASN A 263 -6.32 -15.77 -4.38
CA ASN A 263 -4.94 -16.16 -4.10
C ASN A 263 -4.20 -16.17 -5.44
N ILE A 264 -3.14 -15.38 -5.54
CA ILE A 264 -2.32 -15.29 -6.75
C ILE A 264 -1.04 -16.06 -6.51
N ASP A 265 -0.87 -17.13 -7.26
CA ASP A 265 0.36 -17.90 -7.29
C ASP A 265 1.23 -17.37 -8.45
N LYS A 266 2.19 -16.48 -8.11
CA LYS A 266 3.01 -15.80 -9.10
C LYS A 266 4.21 -16.64 -9.49
N ASP A 267 4.29 -16.96 -10.77
CA ASP A 267 5.44 -17.59 -11.39
C ASP A 267 6.03 -16.69 -12.51
N ILE A 268 7.20 -17.06 -13.01
CA ILE A 268 7.81 -16.37 -14.15
C ILE A 268 7.13 -16.90 -15.42
N ILE A 269 6.32 -16.07 -16.05
CA ILE A 269 5.60 -16.42 -17.26
C ILE A 269 6.04 -15.55 -18.45
N ASP A 270 6.03 -16.15 -19.65
CA ASP A 270 6.16 -15.40 -20.89
C ASP A 270 4.79 -14.87 -21.32
N ILE A 271 4.66 -13.53 -21.30
CA ILE A 271 3.39 -12.87 -21.63
C ILE A 271 3.06 -12.94 -23.14
N ASN A 272 4.07 -13.03 -24.00
CA ASN A 272 3.85 -13.20 -25.43
C ASN A 272 3.23 -14.56 -25.74
N LEU A 273 3.74 -15.61 -25.10
CA LEU A 273 3.20 -16.96 -25.24
C LEU A 273 1.74 -17.01 -24.78
N LEU A 274 1.43 -16.41 -23.63
CA LEU A 274 0.05 -16.32 -23.14
C LEU A 274 -0.88 -15.62 -24.15
N LEU A 275 -0.45 -14.47 -24.71
CA LEU A 275 -1.25 -13.74 -25.70
C LEU A 275 -1.43 -14.52 -26.99
N GLU A 276 -0.40 -15.23 -27.47
CA GLU A 276 -0.51 -16.10 -28.66
C GLU A 276 -1.50 -17.24 -28.44
N GLU A 277 -1.42 -17.93 -27.31
CA GLU A 277 -2.34 -19.02 -26.98
C GLU A 277 -3.78 -18.53 -26.91
N MET A 278 -4.00 -17.36 -26.30
CA MET A 278 -5.32 -16.74 -26.29
C MET A 278 -5.83 -16.43 -27.68
N MET A 279 -5.00 -15.84 -28.53
CA MET A 279 -5.42 -15.52 -29.90
C MET A 279 -5.68 -16.79 -30.72
N LYS A 280 -4.84 -17.82 -30.61
CA LYS A 280 -5.09 -19.13 -31.28
C LYS A 280 -6.44 -19.72 -30.86
N ARG A 281 -6.82 -19.62 -29.59
CA ARG A 281 -8.11 -20.10 -29.06
C ARG A 281 -9.31 -19.32 -29.60
N PHE A 282 -9.17 -18.00 -29.77
CA PHE A 282 -10.27 -17.13 -30.19
C PHE A 282 -10.40 -16.99 -31.72
N PHE A 283 -9.37 -17.24 -32.53
CA PHE A 283 -9.43 -17.13 -33.99
C PHE A 283 -10.58 -17.91 -34.65
N PRO A 284 -10.87 -19.19 -34.29
CA PRO A 284 -12.02 -19.92 -34.85
C PRO A 284 -13.35 -19.23 -34.55
N ILE A 285 -13.47 -18.68 -33.30
CA ILE A 285 -14.70 -18.00 -32.85
C ILE A 285 -14.86 -16.65 -33.60
N PHE A 286 -13.78 -15.91 -33.80
CA PHE A 286 -13.81 -14.68 -34.58
C PHE A 286 -14.27 -14.92 -36.00
N ARG A 287 -13.75 -15.98 -36.66
CA ARG A 287 -14.16 -16.37 -38.02
C ARG A 287 -15.65 -16.71 -38.07
N SER A 288 -16.17 -17.48 -37.13
CA SER A 288 -17.59 -17.86 -37.10
C SER A 288 -18.53 -16.67 -36.87
N LYS A 289 -18.03 -15.58 -36.27
CA LYS A 289 -18.80 -14.35 -36.00
C LYS A 289 -18.50 -13.21 -36.99
N ASN A 290 -17.73 -13.44 -38.07
CA ASN A 290 -17.32 -12.42 -39.02
C ASN A 290 -16.54 -11.25 -38.41
N ILE A 291 -15.71 -11.52 -37.41
CA ILE A 291 -14.88 -10.53 -36.72
C ILE A 291 -13.46 -10.60 -37.28
N LYS A 292 -12.94 -9.46 -37.74
CA LYS A 292 -11.53 -9.33 -38.14
C LYS A 292 -10.64 -9.14 -36.88
N ALA A 293 -9.72 -10.05 -36.66
CA ALA A 293 -8.76 -9.95 -35.59
C ALA A 293 -7.43 -9.37 -36.07
N ASN A 294 -6.97 -8.31 -35.45
CA ASN A 294 -5.63 -7.75 -35.64
C ASN A 294 -4.81 -8.11 -34.39
N PHE A 295 -3.72 -8.86 -34.57
CA PHE A 295 -2.84 -9.27 -33.50
C PHE A 295 -1.40 -8.82 -33.79
N SER A 296 -0.78 -8.15 -32.82
CA SER A 296 0.60 -7.68 -32.93
C SER A 296 1.26 -7.73 -31.56
N ILE A 297 2.31 -8.52 -31.46
CA ILE A 297 3.21 -8.59 -30.32
C ILE A 297 4.63 -8.32 -30.79
N ASP A 298 5.49 -7.85 -29.87
CA ASP A 298 6.92 -7.69 -30.16
C ASP A 298 7.57 -9.09 -30.27
N GLU A 299 8.62 -9.21 -31.09
CA GLU A 299 9.35 -10.49 -31.29
C GLU A 299 10.19 -10.90 -30.08
N ASP A 300 10.48 -9.98 -29.15
CA ASP A 300 11.25 -10.25 -27.93
C ASP A 300 10.41 -11.04 -26.92
N GLU A 301 11.02 -11.99 -26.20
CA GLU A 301 10.41 -12.69 -25.07
C GLU A 301 10.25 -11.73 -23.88
N PHE A 302 9.06 -11.70 -23.26
CA PHE A 302 8.78 -10.85 -22.12
C PHE A 302 8.33 -11.66 -20.90
N TYR A 303 9.26 -11.85 -19.98
CA TYR A 303 9.00 -12.55 -18.74
C TYR A 303 8.52 -11.59 -17.65
N ILE A 304 7.38 -11.90 -17.03
CA ILE A 304 6.83 -11.20 -15.87
C ILE A 304 6.56 -12.16 -14.73
N LEU A 305 6.53 -11.66 -13.51
CA LEU A 305 6.11 -12.42 -12.32
C LEU A 305 4.59 -12.30 -12.16
N ALA A 306 3.86 -13.33 -12.59
CA ALA A 306 2.40 -13.31 -12.61
C ALA A 306 1.80 -14.73 -12.51
N ASP A 307 0.52 -14.81 -12.18
CA ASP A 307 -0.27 -16.03 -12.22
C ASP A 307 -0.86 -16.22 -13.62
N TYR A 308 -0.39 -17.26 -14.32
CA TYR A 308 -0.81 -17.56 -15.70
C TYR A 308 -2.32 -17.74 -15.82
N ASN A 309 -2.93 -18.56 -14.96
CA ASN A 309 -4.34 -18.91 -15.03
C ASN A 309 -5.24 -17.69 -14.74
N ARG A 310 -4.83 -16.84 -13.81
CA ARG A 310 -5.56 -15.61 -13.50
C ARG A 310 -5.47 -14.57 -14.61
N LEU A 311 -4.30 -14.41 -15.24
CA LEU A 311 -4.17 -13.52 -16.40
C LEU A 311 -4.92 -14.07 -17.62
N GLU A 312 -4.90 -15.38 -17.85
CA GLU A 312 -5.74 -16.04 -18.85
C GLU A 312 -7.21 -15.72 -18.65
N GLN A 313 -7.71 -15.85 -17.41
CA GLN A 313 -9.09 -15.52 -17.04
C GLN A 313 -9.45 -14.06 -17.38
N VAL A 314 -8.54 -13.10 -17.07
CA VAL A 314 -8.73 -11.69 -17.41
C VAL A 314 -8.85 -11.50 -18.92
N LEU A 315 -7.93 -12.08 -19.71
CA LEU A 315 -7.93 -11.95 -21.17
C LEU A 315 -9.19 -12.55 -21.79
N ILE A 316 -9.61 -13.73 -21.34
CA ILE A 316 -10.85 -14.37 -21.77
C ILE A 316 -12.06 -13.46 -21.54
N ASN A 317 -12.20 -12.91 -20.33
CA ASN A 317 -13.32 -12.03 -19.99
C ASN A 317 -13.34 -10.76 -20.86
N LEU A 318 -12.21 -10.11 -21.05
CA LEU A 318 -12.13 -8.88 -21.81
C LEU A 318 -12.35 -9.12 -23.31
N ILE A 319 -11.80 -10.19 -23.90
CA ILE A 319 -12.02 -10.55 -25.31
C ILE A 319 -13.49 -10.94 -25.53
N LYS A 320 -14.11 -11.72 -24.62
CA LYS A 320 -15.53 -12.03 -24.67
C LYS A 320 -16.39 -10.77 -24.65
N ASN A 321 -16.10 -9.85 -23.76
CA ASN A 321 -16.81 -8.58 -23.66
C ASN A 321 -16.70 -7.76 -24.95
N SER A 322 -15.51 -7.71 -25.57
CA SER A 322 -15.30 -7.05 -26.86
C SER A 322 -16.10 -7.71 -27.99
N MET A 323 -16.16 -9.04 -28.03
CA MET A 323 -16.95 -9.77 -29.03
C MET A 323 -18.46 -9.54 -28.88
N GLU A 324 -18.94 -9.52 -27.64
CA GLU A 324 -20.37 -9.32 -27.32
C GLU A 324 -20.84 -7.90 -27.55
N ALA A 325 -19.92 -6.91 -27.49
CA ALA A 325 -20.20 -5.51 -27.76
C ALA A 325 -20.34 -5.20 -29.25
N ILE A 326 -19.98 -6.13 -30.15
CA ILE A 326 -20.08 -5.94 -31.59
C ILE A 326 -21.44 -6.42 -32.09
N PRO A 327 -22.29 -5.54 -32.67
CA PRO A 327 -23.57 -5.92 -33.27
C PRO A 327 -23.37 -6.87 -34.45
N LYS A 328 -24.36 -7.74 -34.70
CA LYS A 328 -24.30 -8.76 -35.76
C LYS A 328 -24.27 -8.16 -37.20
N ASP A 329 -24.77 -6.98 -37.37
CA ASP A 329 -24.84 -6.23 -38.62
C ASP A 329 -23.59 -5.38 -38.93
N ARG A 330 -22.65 -5.32 -37.98
CA ARG A 330 -21.41 -4.56 -38.11
C ARG A 330 -20.23 -5.47 -38.42
N ASN A 331 -19.38 -5.08 -39.35
CA ASN A 331 -18.09 -5.72 -39.57
C ASN A 331 -17.21 -5.52 -38.33
N GLY A 332 -17.12 -6.57 -37.49
CA GLY A 332 -16.40 -6.53 -36.23
C GLY A 332 -14.88 -6.45 -36.44
N ILE A 333 -14.23 -5.61 -35.64
CA ILE A 333 -12.76 -5.54 -35.58
C ILE A 333 -12.33 -5.59 -34.12
N ILE A 334 -11.49 -6.58 -33.78
CA ILE A 334 -10.85 -6.66 -32.47
C ILE A 334 -9.34 -6.63 -32.69
N SER A 335 -8.67 -5.72 -31.97
CA SER A 335 -7.21 -5.57 -32.03
C SER A 335 -6.63 -5.85 -30.66
N VAL A 336 -5.69 -6.82 -30.59
CA VAL A 336 -4.92 -7.13 -29.37
C VAL A 336 -3.47 -6.89 -29.67
N TYR A 337 -2.82 -6.03 -28.88
CA TYR A 337 -1.40 -5.74 -29.03
C TYR A 337 -0.77 -5.36 -27.70
N MET A 338 0.54 -5.54 -27.60
CA MET A 338 1.32 -5.22 -26.42
C MET A 338 2.32 -4.10 -26.73
N LYS A 339 2.65 -3.30 -25.73
CA LYS A 339 3.73 -2.31 -25.76
C LYS A 339 4.55 -2.37 -24.49
N LYS A 340 5.87 -2.41 -24.63
CA LYS A 340 6.82 -2.34 -23.53
C LYS A 340 7.04 -0.89 -23.10
N GLY A 341 7.00 -0.65 -21.80
CA GLY A 341 7.48 0.58 -21.15
C GLY A 341 8.80 0.35 -20.42
N ILE A 342 9.28 1.34 -19.70
CA ILE A 342 10.55 1.25 -18.92
C ILE A 342 10.41 0.24 -17.77
N ASN A 343 9.37 0.34 -16.97
CA ASN A 343 9.11 -0.49 -15.78
C ASN A 343 7.75 -1.20 -15.82
N ASN A 344 7.08 -1.19 -16.95
CA ASN A 344 5.78 -1.82 -17.12
C ASN A 344 5.59 -2.33 -18.54
N ILE A 345 4.65 -3.26 -18.70
CA ILE A 345 4.10 -3.65 -20.00
C ILE A 345 2.65 -3.20 -20.05
N LYS A 346 2.20 -2.86 -21.25
CA LYS A 346 0.81 -2.47 -21.52
C LYS A 346 0.21 -3.38 -22.56
N ILE A 347 -0.86 -4.09 -22.21
CA ILE A 347 -1.65 -4.91 -23.12
C ILE A 347 -2.89 -4.09 -23.50
N TYR A 348 -3.17 -4.02 -24.78
CA TYR A 348 -4.28 -3.29 -25.34
C TYR A 348 -5.26 -4.25 -25.99
N ILE A 349 -6.54 -4.14 -25.63
CA ILE A 349 -7.65 -4.83 -26.28
C ILE A 349 -8.59 -3.74 -26.77
N LYS A 350 -8.80 -3.66 -28.09
CA LYS A 350 -9.64 -2.63 -28.71
C LYS A 350 -10.66 -3.28 -29.63
N ASP A 351 -11.91 -2.88 -29.48
CA ASP A 351 -13.03 -3.26 -30.36
C ASP A 351 -13.65 -2.04 -31.06
N ASN A 352 -14.47 -2.28 -32.08
CA ASN A 352 -15.31 -1.30 -32.76
C ASN A 352 -16.80 -1.53 -32.45
N GLY A 353 -17.12 -2.06 -31.27
CA GLY A 353 -18.47 -2.34 -30.82
C GLY A 353 -19.32 -1.09 -30.53
N ASP A 354 -20.42 -1.27 -29.82
CA ASP A 354 -21.34 -0.19 -29.46
C ASP A 354 -20.74 0.80 -28.47
N GLY A 355 -19.66 0.43 -27.81
CA GLY A 355 -19.04 1.26 -26.78
C GLY A 355 -19.86 1.35 -25.49
N ILE A 356 -19.44 2.25 -24.60
CA ILE A 356 -20.00 2.41 -23.25
C ILE A 356 -20.27 3.91 -23.06
N SER A 357 -21.45 4.25 -22.53
CA SER A 357 -21.79 5.61 -22.15
C SER A 357 -20.92 6.12 -21.01
N LYS A 358 -20.78 7.44 -20.89
CA LYS A 358 -19.96 8.05 -19.86
C LYS A 358 -20.44 7.68 -18.44
N GLU A 359 -21.75 7.63 -18.24
CA GLU A 359 -22.37 7.24 -16.96
C GLU A 359 -22.08 5.78 -16.60
N ASN A 360 -22.19 4.87 -17.57
CA ASN A 360 -21.91 3.44 -17.37
C ASN A 360 -20.41 3.18 -17.19
N LEU A 361 -19.54 3.99 -17.79
CA LEU A 361 -18.09 3.86 -17.63
C LEU A 361 -17.63 4.15 -16.19
N GLU A 362 -18.27 5.08 -15.49
CA GLU A 362 -18.02 5.39 -14.08
C GLU A 362 -18.43 4.24 -13.15
N LYS A 363 -19.49 3.52 -13.49
CA LYS A 363 -20.02 2.38 -12.73
C LYS A 363 -19.39 1.04 -13.12
N LEU A 364 -18.56 1.01 -14.19
CA LEU A 364 -18.08 -0.24 -14.80
C LEU A 364 -17.27 -1.13 -13.86
N LYS A 365 -16.59 -0.54 -12.87
CA LYS A 365 -15.79 -1.25 -11.87
C LYS A 365 -16.59 -1.72 -10.66
N SER A 366 -17.86 -1.30 -10.54
CA SER A 366 -18.71 -1.74 -9.43
C SER A 366 -19.12 -3.21 -9.61
N PRO A 367 -19.09 -4.03 -8.56
CA PRO A 367 -19.56 -5.40 -8.64
C PRO A 367 -21.04 -5.43 -9.05
N PHE A 368 -21.45 -6.46 -9.81
CA PHE A 368 -22.80 -6.67 -10.34
C PHE A 368 -23.30 -5.63 -11.33
N PHE A 369 -22.51 -4.66 -11.70
CA PHE A 369 -22.91 -3.72 -12.74
C PHE A 369 -22.86 -4.38 -14.12
N THR A 370 -24.00 -4.44 -14.79
CA THR A 370 -24.15 -4.99 -16.14
C THR A 370 -25.26 -4.27 -16.89
N THR A 371 -25.03 -4.02 -18.18
CA THR A 371 -26.05 -3.57 -19.13
C THR A 371 -26.62 -4.73 -19.95
N LYS A 372 -26.12 -5.95 -19.75
CA LYS A 372 -26.50 -7.15 -20.49
C LYS A 372 -27.60 -7.90 -19.76
N THR A 373 -28.62 -8.36 -20.46
CA THR A 373 -29.75 -9.14 -19.90
C THR A 373 -29.35 -10.45 -19.24
N ARG A 374 -28.21 -11.05 -19.66
CA ARG A 374 -27.67 -12.32 -19.11
C ARG A 374 -26.28 -12.17 -18.51
N GLY A 375 -25.82 -10.95 -18.25
CA GLY A 375 -24.52 -10.72 -17.64
C GLY A 375 -24.59 -10.85 -16.13
N THR A 376 -23.54 -11.40 -15.49
CA THR A 376 -23.40 -11.46 -14.03
C THR A 376 -22.95 -10.13 -13.43
N GLY A 377 -22.38 -9.22 -14.25
CA GLY A 377 -21.78 -7.96 -13.76
C GLY A 377 -20.51 -8.14 -12.93
N LEU A 378 -20.03 -9.37 -12.75
CA LEU A 378 -18.84 -9.70 -11.97
C LEU A 378 -17.55 -9.78 -12.80
N GLY A 379 -17.65 -10.06 -14.10
CA GLY A 379 -16.47 -10.31 -14.94
C GLY A 379 -15.50 -9.13 -15.00
N VAL A 380 -15.99 -7.90 -15.15
CA VAL A 380 -15.14 -6.69 -15.20
C VAL A 380 -14.55 -6.39 -13.81
N TYR A 381 -15.34 -6.53 -12.75
CA TYR A 381 -14.88 -6.38 -11.37
C TYR A 381 -13.75 -7.37 -11.07
N LEU A 382 -13.95 -8.66 -11.39
CA LEU A 382 -12.93 -9.71 -11.21
C LEU A 382 -11.64 -9.41 -11.98
N CYS A 383 -11.74 -8.89 -13.22
CA CYS A 383 -10.56 -8.46 -13.98
C CYS A 383 -9.77 -7.37 -13.24
N ASN A 384 -10.45 -6.37 -12.66
CA ASN A 384 -9.79 -5.32 -11.91
C ASN A 384 -9.09 -5.88 -10.68
N GLU A 385 -9.77 -6.70 -9.87
CA GLU A 385 -9.22 -7.32 -8.66
C GLU A 385 -7.98 -8.18 -8.97
N ILE A 386 -8.04 -9.03 -10.01
CA ILE A 386 -6.91 -9.87 -10.41
C ILE A 386 -5.71 -8.99 -10.82
N ILE A 387 -5.91 -7.95 -11.62
CA ILE A 387 -4.83 -7.09 -12.10
C ILE A 387 -4.25 -6.23 -10.96
N GLU A 388 -5.08 -5.73 -10.05
CA GLU A 388 -4.61 -5.00 -8.86
C GLU A 388 -3.78 -5.91 -7.94
N ALA A 389 -4.18 -7.17 -7.75
CA ALA A 389 -3.42 -8.15 -6.98
C ALA A 389 -2.07 -8.53 -7.64
N HIS A 390 -1.94 -8.33 -8.96
CA HIS A 390 -0.65 -8.39 -9.67
C HIS A 390 0.19 -7.11 -9.54
N GLY A 391 -0.32 -6.07 -8.86
CA GLY A 391 0.32 -4.76 -8.75
C GLY A 391 0.17 -3.92 -10.03
N GLY A 392 -0.78 -4.27 -10.88
CA GLY A 392 -1.11 -3.62 -12.12
C GLY A 392 -2.32 -2.68 -12.02
N ASN A 393 -2.79 -2.21 -13.17
CA ASN A 393 -3.99 -1.37 -13.27
C ASN A 393 -4.69 -1.61 -14.63
N ILE A 394 -6.04 -1.54 -14.62
CA ILE A 394 -6.85 -1.55 -15.86
C ILE A 394 -7.50 -0.19 -16.05
N ARG A 395 -7.44 0.31 -17.30
CA ARG A 395 -8.14 1.53 -17.72
C ARG A 395 -9.02 1.25 -18.92
N TYR A 396 -10.23 1.79 -18.90
CA TYR A 396 -11.23 1.67 -19.97
C TYR A 396 -11.41 3.03 -20.66
N PHE A 397 -11.31 3.05 -21.96
CA PHE A 397 -11.56 4.21 -22.81
C PHE A 397 -12.64 3.82 -23.81
N SER A 398 -13.80 4.44 -23.73
CA SER A 398 -14.94 4.09 -24.58
C SER A 398 -15.72 5.33 -24.98
N LYS A 399 -16.37 5.23 -26.11
CA LYS A 399 -17.34 6.20 -26.61
C LYS A 399 -18.45 5.44 -27.32
N GLU A 400 -19.71 5.81 -27.04
CA GLU A 400 -20.88 5.22 -27.68
C GLU A 400 -20.75 5.19 -29.20
N ASN A 401 -21.11 4.08 -29.81
CA ASN A 401 -21.02 3.76 -31.22
C ASN A 401 -19.62 3.84 -31.87
N LYS A 402 -18.55 3.93 -31.05
CA LYS A 402 -17.14 3.98 -31.51
C LYS A 402 -16.28 2.83 -31.01
N GLY A 403 -16.83 2.02 -30.10
CA GLY A 403 -16.14 0.89 -29.50
C GLY A 403 -15.42 1.22 -28.20
N THR A 404 -14.69 0.22 -27.67
CA THR A 404 -13.98 0.28 -26.40
C THR A 404 -12.50 -0.06 -26.58
N LYS A 405 -11.64 0.61 -25.82
CA LYS A 405 -10.23 0.30 -25.67
C LYS A 405 -9.92 0.03 -24.21
N VAL A 406 -9.53 -1.19 -23.88
CA VAL A 406 -9.05 -1.59 -22.56
C VAL A 406 -7.53 -1.58 -22.56
N VAL A 407 -6.94 -1.03 -21.51
CA VAL A 407 -5.48 -0.96 -21.32
C VAL A 407 -5.13 -1.60 -19.98
N ILE A 408 -4.51 -2.76 -20.02
CA ILE A 408 -3.96 -3.45 -18.85
C ILE A 408 -2.50 -3.00 -18.71
N THR A 409 -2.11 -2.54 -17.53
CA THR A 409 -0.72 -2.20 -17.21
C THR A 409 -0.23 -3.13 -16.11
N LEU A 410 0.84 -3.89 -16.36
CA LEU A 410 1.46 -4.80 -15.41
C LEU A 410 2.90 -4.37 -15.11
N PRO A 411 3.39 -4.53 -13.88
CA PRO A 411 4.78 -4.23 -13.55
C PRO A 411 5.72 -5.18 -14.30
N TYR A 412 6.77 -4.61 -14.89
CA TYR A 412 7.83 -5.33 -15.55
C TYR A 412 9.17 -4.92 -14.94
N LYS A 413 9.93 -5.89 -14.44
CA LYS A 413 11.33 -5.68 -14.04
C LYS A 413 12.21 -6.41 -15.03
N LYS A 414 13.08 -5.68 -15.74
CA LYS A 414 14.13 -6.26 -16.57
C LYS A 414 15.08 -7.05 -15.66
N LYS A 415 14.85 -8.37 -15.52
CA LYS A 415 15.78 -9.24 -14.81
C LYS A 415 16.81 -9.75 -15.80
N ASN A 416 18.10 -9.57 -15.49
CA ASN A 416 19.16 -10.32 -16.16
C ASN A 416 18.96 -11.81 -15.86
N ILE A 417 18.58 -12.58 -16.86
CA ILE A 417 18.32 -14.05 -16.80
C ILE A 417 19.57 -14.85 -16.39
N LYS A 418 20.72 -14.21 -16.22
CA LYS A 418 22.00 -14.88 -15.89
C LYS A 418 22.13 -15.45 -14.46
N ASN A 419 21.11 -15.36 -13.60
CA ASN A 419 21.19 -15.82 -12.20
C ASN A 419 20.29 -17.02 -11.87
N PHE A 420 19.88 -17.80 -12.85
CA PHE A 420 19.17 -19.07 -12.65
C PHE A 420 19.80 -20.19 -13.49
N SER A 421 21.10 -20.39 -13.28
CA SER A 421 21.79 -21.66 -13.62
C SER A 421 22.46 -22.19 -12.39
#